data_4c78f9572692d5c35ff6cd1cf1198aae
#
_entry.id   4c78f9572692d5c35ff6cd1cf1198aae
#
_cell.length_a   1.000
_cell.length_b   1.000
_cell.length_c   1.000
_cell.angle_alpha   90.00
_cell.angle_beta   90.00
_cell.angle_gamma   90.00
#
_symmetry.space_group_name_H-M   'P 1'
#
loop_
_entity.id
_entity.type
_entity.pdbx_description
1 polymer ?
#
loop_
_entity_poly.entity_id
_entity_poly.type
_entity_poly.pdbx_seq_one_letter_code
_entity_poly.pdbx_strand_id
1 'polypeptide(L)'
;MTKHLLPLLLFLGIYNNVYAQGWPANYGGVMLQGFYWNSYDDTNWTNLKSQVNDFADNFSLVWLPQSGKCLGNSQTMGYKPYYYFNQNSSFGTEAELRDLIKTFKGKGIGMVADVVV
;
A
#
# COMPACT_ATOMS: atom_id res chain seq x y z
N MET A 1 57.03 -23.64 24.76
CA MET A 1 56.50 -22.28 24.55
C MET A 1 55.39 -22.40 23.52
N THR A 2 54.16 -22.53 23.98
CA THR A 2 52.97 -22.67 23.15
C THR A 2 52.32 -21.30 22.95
N LYS A 3 52.35 -20.77 21.73
CA LYS A 3 51.73 -19.50 21.37
C LYS A 3 50.22 -19.75 21.11
N HIS A 4 49.38 -19.28 22.02
CA HIS A 4 47.94 -19.25 21.82
C HIS A 4 47.61 -18.11 20.86
N LEU A 5 47.19 -18.47 19.63
CA LEU A 5 46.59 -17.56 18.67
C LEU A 5 45.11 -17.37 19.09
N LEU A 6 44.80 -16.17 19.55
CA LEU A 6 43.44 -15.75 19.84
C LEU A 6 42.73 -15.42 18.51
N PRO A 7 41.60 -16.10 18.12
CA PRO A 7 40.90 -15.72 16.93
C PRO A 7 40.13 -14.42 17.17
N LEU A 8 40.50 -13.40 16.41
CA LEU A 8 39.78 -12.13 16.34
C LEU A 8 38.45 -12.39 15.61
N LEU A 9 37.37 -12.54 16.37
CA LEU A 9 36.03 -12.57 15.80
C LEU A 9 35.67 -11.16 15.27
N LEU A 10 35.75 -11.02 13.95
CA LEU A 10 35.25 -9.82 13.27
C LEU A 10 33.72 -9.89 13.31
N PHE A 11 33.06 -9.16 14.22
CA PHE A 11 31.64 -8.89 14.19
C PHE A 11 31.37 -7.93 13.02
N LEU A 12 31.07 -8.47 11.85
CA LEU A 12 30.41 -7.72 10.77
C LEU A 12 28.99 -7.42 11.25
N GLY A 13 28.81 -6.27 11.87
CA GLY A 13 27.50 -5.70 12.15
C GLY A 13 26.77 -5.46 10.84
N ILE A 14 25.80 -6.31 10.52
CA ILE A 14 24.85 -6.06 9.44
C ILE A 14 23.98 -4.89 9.92
N TYR A 15 24.34 -3.67 9.52
CA TYR A 15 23.47 -2.52 9.69
C TYR A 15 22.28 -2.69 8.74
N ASN A 16 21.22 -3.32 9.22
CA ASN A 16 19.92 -3.21 8.58
C ASN A 16 19.48 -1.75 8.78
N ASN A 17 19.65 -0.94 7.77
CA ASN A 17 18.99 0.35 7.71
C ASN A 17 17.48 0.07 7.59
N VAL A 18 16.81 0.00 8.72
CA VAL A 18 15.36 0.07 8.79
C VAL A 18 15.01 1.51 8.43
N TYR A 19 14.87 1.78 7.15
CA TYR A 19 14.25 3.01 6.73
C TYR A 19 12.80 2.95 7.22
N ALA A 20 12.48 3.72 8.24
CA ALA A 20 11.09 4.06 8.48
C ALA A 20 10.56 4.58 7.14
N GLN A 21 9.50 3.96 6.61
CA GLN A 21 8.91 4.36 5.34
C GLN A 21 8.22 5.72 5.54
N GLY A 22 9.03 6.74 5.81
CA GLY A 22 8.59 8.11 5.79
C GLY A 22 8.55 8.62 4.35
N TRP A 23 7.71 9.60 4.13
CA TRP A 23 7.65 10.30 2.86
C TRP A 23 8.99 10.99 2.59
N PRO A 24 9.59 10.89 1.38
CA PRO A 24 10.82 11.60 1.07
C PRO A 24 10.63 13.11 1.21
N ALA A 25 11.55 13.81 1.91
CA ALA A 25 11.43 15.23 2.22
C ALA A 25 11.27 16.13 0.98
N ASN A 26 11.74 15.69 -0.19
CA ASN A 26 11.70 16.43 -1.46
C ASN A 26 10.99 15.62 -2.55
N TYR A 27 9.88 14.96 -2.22
CA TYR A 27 9.14 14.18 -3.20
C TYR A 27 8.45 15.08 -4.21
N GLY A 28 8.87 15.03 -5.47
CA GLY A 28 8.32 15.83 -6.58
C GLY A 28 7.24 15.12 -7.41
N GLY A 29 6.74 13.97 -6.95
CA GLY A 29 5.71 13.21 -7.67
C GLY A 29 4.30 13.78 -7.49
N VAL A 30 3.41 13.39 -8.38
CA VAL A 30 1.99 13.76 -8.33
C VAL A 30 1.18 12.60 -7.78
N MET A 31 0.30 12.88 -6.81
CA MET A 31 -0.62 11.91 -6.25
C MET A 31 -2.04 12.14 -6.78
N LEU A 32 -2.64 11.06 -7.27
CA LEU A 32 -4.07 11.04 -7.60
C LEU A 32 -4.86 10.52 -6.39
N GLN A 33 -5.95 11.20 -6.03
CA GLN A 33 -6.99 10.60 -5.21
C GLN A 33 -7.80 9.65 -6.07
N GLY A 34 -7.61 8.34 -5.86
CA GLY A 34 -8.19 7.27 -6.68
C GLY A 34 -9.64 6.93 -6.32
N PHE A 35 -10.35 7.84 -5.68
CA PHE A 35 -11.74 7.65 -5.29
C PHE A 35 -12.47 8.98 -5.11
N TYR A 36 -13.80 8.91 -5.09
CA TYR A 36 -14.70 10.01 -4.73
C TYR A 36 -15.85 9.45 -3.88
N TRP A 37 -16.70 10.31 -3.38
CA TRP A 37 -17.83 9.88 -2.57
C TRP A 37 -18.78 8.99 -3.38
N ASN A 38 -19.14 7.82 -2.86
CA ASN A 38 -19.90 6.74 -3.50
C ASN A 38 -19.15 5.97 -4.60
N SER A 39 -17.84 6.11 -4.72
CA SER A 39 -17.06 5.41 -5.77
C SER A 39 -17.06 3.87 -5.64
N TYR A 40 -17.56 3.31 -4.56
CA TYR A 40 -17.79 1.87 -4.42
C TYR A 40 -18.81 1.33 -5.44
N ASP A 41 -19.64 2.19 -6.02
CA ASP A 41 -20.62 1.78 -7.03
C ASP A 41 -19.99 1.48 -8.39
N ASP A 42 -18.91 2.16 -8.74
CA ASP A 42 -18.30 2.09 -10.07
C ASP A 42 -16.77 2.02 -10.09
N THR A 43 -16.10 2.34 -8.98
CA THR A 43 -14.63 2.36 -8.89
C THR A 43 -14.14 1.32 -7.87
N ASN A 44 -14.39 0.06 -8.14
CA ASN A 44 -13.85 -1.07 -7.38
C ASN A 44 -12.39 -1.37 -7.75
N TRP A 45 -11.76 -2.30 -7.01
CA TRP A 45 -10.35 -2.65 -7.21
C TRP A 45 -10.02 -3.10 -8.63
N THR A 46 -10.92 -3.82 -9.28
CA THR A 46 -10.73 -4.30 -10.64
C THR A 46 -10.83 -3.19 -11.68
N ASN A 47 -11.74 -2.22 -11.49
CA ASN A 47 -11.85 -1.06 -12.34
C ASN A 47 -10.61 -0.15 -12.24
N LEU A 48 -10.16 0.18 -11.03
CA LEU A 48 -8.92 0.92 -10.82
C LEU A 48 -7.73 0.22 -11.48
N LYS A 49 -7.62 -1.09 -11.29
CA LYS A 49 -6.54 -1.87 -11.89
C LYS A 49 -6.54 -1.77 -13.42
N SER A 50 -7.70 -1.76 -14.06
CA SER A 50 -7.80 -1.70 -15.52
C SER A 50 -7.22 -0.40 -16.11
N GLN A 51 -7.17 0.67 -15.32
CA GLN A 51 -6.70 2.00 -15.71
C GLN A 51 -5.20 2.23 -15.40
N VAL A 52 -4.47 1.19 -14.99
CA VAL A 52 -3.08 1.31 -14.52
C VAL A 52 -2.15 2.00 -15.50
N ASN A 53 -2.33 1.80 -16.81
CA ASN A 53 -1.46 2.42 -17.82
C ASN A 53 -1.70 3.94 -17.89
N ASP A 54 -2.95 4.39 -17.85
CA ASP A 54 -3.29 5.82 -17.86
C ASP A 54 -2.75 6.52 -16.60
N PHE A 55 -2.75 5.81 -15.48
CA PHE A 55 -2.19 6.33 -14.22
C PHE A 55 -0.66 6.39 -14.27
N ALA A 56 0.00 5.40 -14.84
CA ALA A 56 1.45 5.33 -14.91
C ALA A 56 2.07 6.48 -15.71
N ASP A 57 1.37 6.98 -16.71
CA ASP A 57 1.83 8.08 -17.54
C ASP A 57 1.77 9.46 -16.83
N ASN A 58 0.95 9.58 -15.78
CA ASN A 58 0.61 10.88 -15.21
C ASN A 58 0.85 10.99 -13.70
N PHE A 59 0.86 9.87 -12.96
CA PHE A 59 0.89 9.90 -11.49
C PHE A 59 1.96 8.97 -10.93
N SER A 60 2.60 9.41 -9.88
CA SER A 60 3.59 8.62 -9.14
C SER A 60 2.97 7.86 -7.97
N LEU A 61 1.81 8.32 -7.50
CA LEU A 61 1.09 7.78 -6.36
C LEU A 61 -0.40 7.77 -6.63
N VAL A 62 -1.08 6.78 -6.03
CA VAL A 62 -2.53 6.73 -5.98
C VAL A 62 -2.98 6.52 -4.54
N TRP A 63 -3.82 7.41 -4.05
CA TRP A 63 -4.48 7.30 -2.76
C TRP A 63 -5.74 6.45 -2.92
N LEU A 64 -5.75 5.29 -2.27
CA LEU A 64 -6.87 4.34 -2.26
C LEU A 64 -7.86 4.68 -1.16
N PRO A 65 -9.16 4.36 -1.37
CA PRO A 65 -10.14 4.46 -0.30
C PRO A 65 -9.87 3.43 0.79
N GLN A 66 -10.50 3.62 1.95
CA GLN A 66 -10.40 2.70 3.09
C GLN A 66 -10.81 1.27 2.68
N SER A 67 -9.89 0.33 2.88
CA SER A 67 -10.02 -1.04 2.37
C SER A 67 -10.57 -2.06 3.38
N GLY A 68 -10.64 -1.69 4.66
CA GLY A 68 -11.12 -2.57 5.71
C GLY A 68 -12.62 -2.82 5.67
N LYS A 69 -13.04 -3.99 6.12
CA LYS A 69 -14.46 -4.35 6.20
C LYS A 69 -15.18 -3.51 7.24
N CYS A 70 -16.27 -2.87 6.83
CA CYS A 70 -17.10 -2.05 7.68
C CYS A 70 -18.36 -2.77 8.15
N LEU A 71 -18.94 -2.24 9.22
CA LEU A 71 -20.29 -2.62 9.65
C LEU A 71 -21.30 -2.06 8.64
N GLY A 72 -22.24 -2.88 8.18
CA GLY A 72 -23.32 -2.52 7.27
C GLY A 72 -23.26 -3.27 5.93
N ASN A 73 -24.06 -2.81 4.99
CA ASN A 73 -24.16 -3.39 3.66
C ASN A 73 -22.94 -3.05 2.81
N SER A 74 -22.85 -3.69 1.65
CA SER A 74 -21.76 -3.56 0.69
C SER A 74 -21.56 -2.14 0.10
N GLN A 75 -22.44 -1.18 0.38
CA GLN A 75 -22.42 0.17 -0.15
C GLN A 75 -21.95 1.17 0.91
N THR A 76 -20.66 1.23 1.12
CA THR A 76 -20.05 2.18 2.07
C THR A 76 -18.63 2.56 1.67
N MET A 77 -18.28 3.82 1.91
CA MET A 77 -16.91 4.33 1.71
C MET A 77 -15.89 3.78 2.71
N GLY A 78 -16.33 3.03 3.72
CA GLY A 78 -15.42 2.36 4.63
C GLY A 78 -15.11 3.09 5.94
N TYR A 79 -15.70 4.27 6.21
CA TYR A 79 -15.38 5.10 7.38
C TYR A 79 -16.04 4.69 8.70
N LYS A 80 -16.54 3.44 8.76
CA LYS A 80 -17.03 2.80 9.99
C LYS A 80 -16.40 1.41 10.11
N PRO A 81 -15.07 1.31 10.30
CA PRO A 81 -14.38 0.02 10.34
C PRO A 81 -14.88 -0.81 11.52
N TYR A 82 -15.06 -2.09 11.28
CA TYR A 82 -15.51 -3.04 12.27
C TYR A 82 -14.55 -4.23 12.39
N TYR A 83 -13.95 -4.64 11.26
CA TYR A 83 -12.99 -5.75 11.19
C TYR A 83 -11.67 -5.25 10.62
N TYR A 84 -10.76 -4.79 11.49
CA TYR A 84 -9.50 -4.16 11.11
C TYR A 84 -8.56 -5.02 10.25
N PHE A 85 -8.65 -6.34 10.40
CA PHE A 85 -7.79 -7.27 9.67
C PHE A 85 -8.48 -7.94 8.47
N ASN A 86 -9.72 -7.58 8.17
CA ASN A 86 -10.46 -8.10 7.04
C ASN A 86 -10.54 -7.04 5.95
N GLN A 87 -9.87 -7.30 4.82
CA GLN A 87 -9.76 -6.37 3.70
C GLN A 87 -10.80 -6.65 2.58
N ASN A 88 -11.87 -7.39 2.88
CA ASN A 88 -13.00 -7.55 1.97
C ASN A 88 -14.00 -6.42 2.23
N SER A 89 -14.04 -5.44 1.36
CA SER A 89 -14.82 -4.22 1.50
C SER A 89 -15.84 -4.03 0.38
N SER A 90 -16.50 -2.89 0.35
CA SER A 90 -17.38 -2.47 -0.75
C SER A 90 -16.64 -2.33 -2.08
N PHE A 91 -15.33 -2.11 -2.04
CA PHE A 91 -14.50 -1.94 -3.24
C PHE A 91 -14.02 -3.27 -3.82
N GLY A 92 -14.24 -4.39 -3.15
CA GLY A 92 -13.86 -5.71 -3.62
C GLY A 92 -13.20 -6.57 -2.54
N THR A 93 -12.67 -7.69 -2.97
CA THR A 93 -12.00 -8.67 -2.11
C THR A 93 -10.56 -8.28 -1.81
N GLU A 94 -10.00 -8.84 -0.73
CA GLU A 94 -8.58 -8.70 -0.40
C GLU A 94 -7.68 -9.20 -1.55
N ALA A 95 -8.05 -10.26 -2.24
CA ALA A 95 -7.28 -10.79 -3.36
C ALA A 95 -7.20 -9.78 -4.52
N GLU A 96 -8.30 -9.12 -4.84
CA GLU A 96 -8.35 -8.06 -5.86
C GLU A 96 -7.54 -6.83 -5.44
N LEU A 97 -7.62 -6.43 -4.18
CA LEU A 97 -6.79 -5.34 -3.64
C LEU A 97 -5.29 -5.65 -3.75
N ARG A 98 -4.88 -6.87 -3.37
CA ARG A 98 -3.48 -7.30 -3.48
C ARG A 98 -3.00 -7.32 -4.93
N ASP A 99 -3.84 -7.76 -5.85
CA ASP A 99 -3.54 -7.78 -7.27
C ASP A 99 -3.44 -6.36 -7.87
N LEU A 100 -4.34 -5.46 -7.47
CA LEU A 100 -4.26 -4.03 -7.77
C LEU A 100 -2.89 -3.47 -7.32
N ILE A 101 -2.55 -3.62 -6.06
CA ILE A 101 -1.30 -3.10 -5.49
C ILE A 101 -0.08 -3.64 -6.24
N LYS A 102 -0.05 -4.95 -6.52
CA LYS A 102 1.02 -5.59 -7.28
C LYS A 102 1.15 -5.01 -8.68
N THR A 103 0.03 -4.80 -9.36
CA THR A 103 -0.02 -4.26 -10.72
C THR A 103 0.53 -2.84 -10.78
N PHE A 104 0.06 -1.97 -9.88
CA PHE A 104 0.52 -0.58 -9.80
C PHE A 104 2.00 -0.48 -9.42
N LYS A 105 2.46 -1.25 -8.42
CA LYS A 105 3.88 -1.34 -8.07
C LYS A 105 4.75 -1.80 -9.25
N GLY A 106 4.27 -2.73 -10.06
CA GLY A 106 4.94 -3.18 -11.28
C GLY A 106 5.10 -2.08 -12.34
N LYS A 107 4.31 -1.02 -12.27
CA LYS A 107 4.38 0.18 -13.10
C LYS A 107 5.10 1.36 -12.43
N GLY A 108 5.68 1.15 -11.25
CA GLY A 108 6.38 2.20 -10.50
C GLY A 108 5.47 3.17 -9.75
N ILE A 109 4.16 2.88 -9.65
CA ILE A 109 3.20 3.73 -8.93
C ILE A 109 3.13 3.27 -7.46
N GLY A 110 3.35 4.20 -6.53
CA GLY A 110 3.16 3.96 -5.11
C GLY A 110 1.68 4.01 -4.72
N MET A 111 1.29 3.21 -3.72
CA MET A 111 -0.07 3.19 -3.22
C MET A 111 -0.11 3.78 -1.81
N VAL A 112 -1.05 4.69 -1.59
CA VAL A 112 -1.32 5.33 -0.29
C VAL A 112 -2.65 4.80 0.23
N ALA A 113 -2.64 4.23 1.42
CA ALA A 113 -3.85 3.70 2.04
C ALA A 113 -4.56 4.80 2.86
N ASP A 114 -5.88 4.88 2.71
CA ASP A 114 -6.74 5.57 3.67
C ASP A 114 -6.98 4.63 4.86
N VAL A 115 -6.64 5.07 6.04
CA VAL A 115 -6.75 4.25 7.26
C VAL A 115 -7.59 4.96 8.30
N VAL A 116 -8.68 4.31 8.69
CA VAL A 116 -9.55 4.75 9.78
C VAL A 116 -9.39 3.77 10.95
N VAL A 117 -9.13 4.30 12.14
CA VAL A 117 -8.91 3.55 13.39
C VAL A 117 -9.87 4.00 14.48
#